data_4de9677ee793e897dd5c288715aec113
#
_entry.id   4de9677ee793e897dd5c288715aec113
#
_cell.length_a   1.000
_cell.length_b   1.000
_cell.length_c   1.000
_cell.angle_alpha   90.00
_cell.angle_beta   90.00
_cell.angle_gamma   90.00
#
_symmetry.space_group_name_H-M   'P 1'
#
loop_
_entity.id
_entity.type
_entity.pdbx_description
1 polymer ?
#
loop_
_entity_poly.entity_id
_entity_poly.type
_entity_poly.pdbx_seq_one_letter_code
_entity_poly.pdbx_strand_id
1 'polypeptide(L)'
;MVNSIFLKEYATEYQSQVVDLILHIQQNEYNIAITKEDQPDLLDIENFYQHGNGNFWVALHEGIVVGTVALLDIENHKTALRKMFVKQNYRGKAFNVSNQLLQHAIGWAKERSVEGIYLGTTPQFVAAHRFYEKNGFVSIALDELPMGFPVMKVDKKFYKYTIQ
;
A
#
# COMPACT_ATOMS: atom_id res chain seq x y z
N MET A 1 20.39 -6.65 14.76
CA MET A 1 19.93 -5.43 15.45
C MET A 1 18.44 -5.50 15.69
N VAL A 2 18.01 -5.10 16.88
CA VAL A 2 16.62 -5.27 17.30
C VAL A 2 15.62 -4.49 16.47
N ASN A 3 16.04 -3.37 15.86
CA ASN A 3 15.16 -2.54 15.06
C ASN A 3 15.34 -2.73 13.56
N SER A 4 16.02 -3.81 13.15
CA SER A 4 16.27 -4.05 11.74
C SER A 4 15.01 -4.51 11.02
N ILE A 5 14.63 -3.75 10.01
CA ILE A 5 13.50 -4.08 9.14
C ILE A 5 14.05 -4.39 7.76
N PHE A 6 13.62 -5.51 7.18
CA PHE A 6 14.02 -5.91 5.84
C PHE A 6 12.83 -5.81 4.90
N LEU A 7 13.00 -5.12 3.79
CA LEU A 7 11.97 -5.02 2.76
C LEU A 7 12.24 -6.08 1.70
N LYS A 8 11.23 -6.85 1.36
CA LYS A 8 11.33 -7.88 0.33
C LYS A 8 10.14 -7.82 -0.60
N GLU A 9 10.36 -8.22 -1.84
CA GLU A 9 9.24 -8.46 -2.74
C GLU A 9 8.40 -9.61 -2.21
N TYR A 10 7.10 -9.50 -2.35
CA TYR A 10 6.18 -10.56 -1.93
C TYR A 10 6.51 -11.88 -2.62
N ALA A 11 6.39 -12.96 -1.87
CA ALA A 11 6.41 -14.34 -2.37
C ALA A 11 5.30 -15.10 -1.68
N THR A 12 4.86 -16.20 -2.28
CA THR A 12 3.69 -16.94 -1.80
C THR A 12 3.85 -17.44 -0.37
N GLU A 13 5.07 -17.65 0.10
CA GLU A 13 5.31 -18.06 1.48
C GLU A 13 4.78 -17.05 2.51
N TYR A 14 4.60 -15.79 2.13
CA TYR A 14 4.11 -14.73 3.01
C TYR A 14 2.61 -14.53 2.94
N GLN A 15 1.89 -15.27 2.09
CA GLN A 15 0.47 -15.01 1.84
C GLN A 15 -0.38 -15.00 3.11
N SER A 16 -0.26 -16.04 3.93
CA SER A 16 -1.06 -16.11 5.16
C SER A 16 -0.82 -14.93 6.09
N GLN A 17 0.45 -14.56 6.28
CA GLN A 17 0.79 -13.45 7.15
C GLN A 17 0.27 -12.13 6.60
N VAL A 18 0.36 -11.93 5.28
CA VAL A 18 -0.14 -10.71 4.64
C VAL A 18 -1.64 -10.59 4.81
N VAL A 19 -2.38 -11.66 4.49
CA VAL A 19 -3.85 -11.65 4.60
C VAL A 19 -4.28 -11.39 6.05
N ASP A 20 -3.66 -12.10 7.00
CA ASP A 20 -4.00 -11.95 8.41
C ASP A 20 -3.73 -10.54 8.92
N LEU A 21 -2.60 -9.96 8.56
CA LEU A 21 -2.23 -8.61 8.98
C LEU A 21 -3.24 -7.59 8.45
N ILE A 22 -3.53 -7.64 7.16
CA ILE A 22 -4.41 -6.67 6.53
C ILE A 22 -5.83 -6.78 7.08
N LEU A 23 -6.38 -7.99 7.17
CA LEU A 23 -7.73 -8.18 7.69
C LEU A 23 -7.84 -7.75 9.14
N HIS A 24 -6.83 -8.05 9.96
CA HIS A 24 -6.84 -7.63 11.36
C HIS A 24 -6.93 -6.11 11.48
N ILE A 25 -6.13 -5.38 10.71
CA ILE A 25 -6.15 -3.93 10.75
C ILE A 25 -7.50 -3.41 10.27
N GLN A 26 -7.99 -3.90 9.14
CA GLN A 26 -9.24 -3.41 8.58
C GLN A 26 -10.43 -3.70 9.49
N GLN A 27 -10.57 -4.94 9.93
CA GLN A 27 -11.77 -5.39 10.64
C GLN A 27 -11.70 -5.10 12.13
N ASN A 28 -10.57 -5.36 12.77
CA ASN A 28 -10.47 -5.31 14.23
C ASN A 28 -9.99 -3.97 14.76
N GLU A 29 -9.06 -3.29 14.08
CA GLU A 29 -8.62 -1.98 14.53
C GLU A 29 -9.55 -0.86 14.10
N TYR A 30 -10.07 -0.91 12.87
CA TYR A 30 -10.81 0.20 12.28
C TYR A 30 -12.28 -0.10 12.02
N ASN A 31 -12.73 -1.32 12.30
CA ASN A 31 -14.12 -1.73 12.14
C ASN A 31 -14.67 -1.45 10.73
N ILE A 32 -13.85 -1.68 9.72
CA ILE A 32 -14.26 -1.48 8.34
C ILE A 32 -15.00 -2.74 7.87
N ALA A 33 -16.16 -2.54 7.24
CA ALA A 33 -16.98 -3.65 6.76
C ALA A 33 -16.44 -4.17 5.43
N ILE A 34 -15.26 -4.78 5.48
CA ILE A 34 -14.62 -5.39 4.31
C ILE A 34 -14.15 -6.79 4.70
N THR A 35 -14.30 -7.74 3.77
CA THR A 35 -13.96 -9.12 4.01
C THR A 35 -12.83 -9.55 3.09
N LYS A 36 -12.30 -10.78 3.33
CA LYS A 36 -11.33 -11.39 2.44
C LYS A 36 -11.94 -11.59 1.05
N GLU A 37 -13.20 -11.97 0.99
CA GLU A 37 -13.92 -12.20 -0.27
C GLU A 37 -14.09 -10.91 -1.08
N ASP A 38 -14.11 -9.75 -0.41
CA ASP A 38 -14.15 -8.46 -1.07
C ASP A 38 -12.80 -8.08 -1.68
N GLN A 39 -11.75 -8.84 -1.39
CA GLN A 39 -10.39 -8.55 -1.77
C GLN A 39 -9.73 -9.76 -2.44
N PRO A 40 -10.25 -10.19 -3.60
CA PRO A 40 -9.67 -11.37 -4.28
C PRO A 40 -8.22 -11.16 -4.70
N ASP A 41 -7.78 -9.91 -4.81
CA ASP A 41 -6.37 -9.60 -5.09
C ASP A 41 -5.43 -10.17 -4.03
N LEU A 42 -5.87 -10.26 -2.77
CA LEU A 42 -5.04 -10.82 -1.69
C LEU A 42 -4.83 -12.32 -1.81
N LEU A 43 -5.66 -13.00 -2.59
CA LEU A 43 -5.54 -14.44 -2.81
C LEU A 43 -4.74 -14.78 -4.05
N ASP A 44 -4.32 -13.76 -4.81
CA ASP A 44 -3.55 -13.94 -6.04
C ASP A 44 -2.62 -12.75 -6.25
N ILE A 45 -1.86 -12.42 -5.22
CA ILE A 45 -1.02 -11.21 -5.19
C ILE A 45 -0.02 -11.21 -6.34
N GLU A 46 0.58 -12.36 -6.63
CA GLU A 46 1.59 -12.47 -7.66
C GLU A 46 1.05 -12.05 -9.02
N ASN A 47 -0.08 -12.60 -9.44
CA ASN A 47 -0.66 -12.29 -10.73
C ASN A 47 -1.32 -10.91 -10.76
N PHE A 48 -1.87 -10.47 -9.64
CA PHE A 48 -2.58 -9.21 -9.59
C PHE A 48 -1.64 -8.00 -9.58
N TYR A 49 -0.56 -8.07 -8.81
CA TYR A 49 0.32 -6.92 -8.59
C TYR A 49 1.69 -7.01 -9.24
N GLN A 50 2.26 -8.22 -9.34
CA GLN A 50 3.67 -8.37 -9.70
C GLN A 50 3.86 -8.55 -11.20
N HIS A 51 3.33 -7.61 -11.97
CA HIS A 51 3.53 -7.57 -13.40
C HIS A 51 3.55 -6.10 -13.87
N GLY A 52 4.06 -5.87 -15.08
CA GLY A 52 4.17 -4.50 -15.59
C GLY A 52 4.98 -3.63 -14.65
N ASN A 53 4.48 -2.44 -14.35
CA ASN A 53 5.12 -1.52 -13.42
C ASN A 53 4.65 -1.71 -11.98
N GLY A 54 3.88 -2.73 -11.71
CA GLY A 54 3.38 -3.04 -10.37
C GLY A 54 4.30 -3.97 -9.60
N ASN A 55 4.11 -4.02 -8.31
CA ASN A 55 4.75 -4.99 -7.42
C ASN A 55 4.09 -4.96 -6.06
N PHE A 56 4.51 -5.84 -5.18
CA PHE A 56 4.01 -5.94 -3.81
C PHE A 56 5.20 -6.24 -2.90
N TRP A 57 5.33 -5.47 -1.81
CA TRP A 57 6.46 -5.66 -0.89
C TRP A 57 5.97 -5.92 0.52
N VAL A 58 6.77 -6.66 1.25
CA VAL A 58 6.55 -6.92 2.68
C VAL A 58 7.72 -6.36 3.46
N ALA A 59 7.43 -5.85 4.66
CA ALA A 59 8.44 -5.48 5.64
C ALA A 59 8.52 -6.59 6.66
N LEU A 60 9.73 -7.08 6.89
CA LEU A 60 9.97 -8.21 7.81
C LEU A 60 10.78 -7.75 9.01
N HIS A 61 10.36 -8.20 10.18
CA HIS A 61 11.15 -8.08 11.41
C HIS A 61 11.30 -9.49 11.98
N GLU A 62 12.55 -9.94 12.03
CA GLU A 62 12.87 -11.29 12.50
C GLU A 62 12.04 -12.37 11.79
N GLY A 63 11.89 -12.21 10.47
CA GLY A 63 11.18 -13.15 9.63
C GLY A 63 9.66 -13.04 9.63
N ILE A 64 9.11 -12.11 10.42
CA ILE A 64 7.65 -11.93 10.53
C ILE A 64 7.22 -10.71 9.71
N VAL A 65 6.15 -10.84 8.94
CA VAL A 65 5.58 -9.73 8.17
C VAL A 65 4.96 -8.72 9.13
N VAL A 66 5.49 -7.50 9.12
CA VAL A 66 5.00 -6.41 9.98
C VAL A 66 4.44 -5.24 9.17
N GLY A 67 4.56 -5.27 7.87
CA GLY A 67 4.01 -4.23 7.01
C GLY A 67 3.93 -4.67 5.56
N THR A 68 3.09 -3.96 4.80
CA THR A 68 2.88 -4.25 3.38
C THR A 68 2.71 -2.95 2.61
N VAL A 69 3.00 -3.00 1.31
CA VAL A 69 2.64 -1.96 0.35
C VAL A 69 2.61 -2.57 -1.04
N ALA A 70 1.71 -2.08 -1.89
CA ALA A 70 1.60 -2.55 -3.26
C ALA A 70 1.48 -1.37 -4.23
N LEU A 71 2.00 -1.57 -5.42
CA LEU A 71 1.71 -0.71 -6.58
C LEU A 71 1.02 -1.56 -7.63
N LEU A 72 -0.12 -1.10 -8.10
CA LEU A 72 -0.86 -1.73 -9.18
C LEU A 72 -0.61 -0.94 -10.46
N ASP A 73 -0.18 -1.63 -11.51
CA ASP A 73 -0.03 -0.98 -12.82
C ASP A 73 -1.43 -0.66 -13.37
N ILE A 74 -1.72 0.61 -13.60
CA ILE A 74 -3.01 1.05 -14.15
C ILE A 74 -2.87 1.66 -15.53
N GLU A 75 -1.80 1.29 -16.23
CA GLU A 75 -1.51 1.71 -17.60
C GLU A 75 -1.09 3.18 -17.71
N ASN A 76 -0.63 3.57 -18.87
CA ASN A 76 -0.24 4.94 -19.20
C ASN A 76 0.79 5.54 -18.25
N HIS A 77 1.75 4.72 -17.82
CA HIS A 77 2.82 5.14 -16.90
C HIS A 77 2.30 5.62 -15.55
N LYS A 78 1.18 5.06 -15.11
CA LYS A 78 0.58 5.40 -13.81
C LYS A 78 0.38 4.15 -12.98
N THR A 79 0.46 4.32 -11.65
CA THR A 79 0.23 3.23 -10.70
C THR A 79 -0.74 3.67 -9.62
N ALA A 80 -1.35 2.68 -8.99
CA ALA A 80 -2.17 2.89 -7.80
C ALA A 80 -1.44 2.31 -6.60
N LEU A 81 -1.25 3.10 -5.55
CA LEU A 81 -0.71 2.62 -4.28
C LEU A 81 -1.83 1.96 -3.52
N ARG A 82 -1.61 0.73 -3.10
CA ARG A 82 -2.62 -0.07 -2.41
C ARG A 82 -1.99 -0.87 -1.27
N LYS A 83 -2.83 -1.35 -0.39
CA LYS A 83 -2.43 -2.30 0.67
C LYS A 83 -1.27 -1.80 1.51
N MET A 84 -1.29 -0.51 1.84
CA MET A 84 -0.30 0.10 2.72
C MET A 84 -0.76 -0.08 4.16
N PHE A 85 -0.20 -1.07 4.83
CA PHE A 85 -0.58 -1.43 6.20
C PHE A 85 0.67 -1.72 7.02
N VAL A 86 0.66 -1.29 8.29
CA VAL A 86 1.76 -1.55 9.22
C VAL A 86 1.17 -2.01 10.54
N LYS A 87 1.72 -3.10 11.08
CA LYS A 87 1.33 -3.65 12.37
C LYS A 87 1.48 -2.60 13.47
N GLN A 88 0.49 -2.52 14.36
CA GLN A 88 0.39 -1.44 15.35
C GLN A 88 1.69 -1.18 16.11
N ASN A 89 2.33 -2.24 16.59
CA ASN A 89 3.56 -2.13 17.39
C ASN A 89 4.74 -1.60 16.58
N TYR A 90 4.65 -1.55 15.27
CA TYR A 90 5.73 -1.15 14.38
C TYR A 90 5.50 0.22 13.73
N ARG A 91 4.44 0.91 14.16
CA ARG A 91 4.16 2.27 13.70
C ARG A 91 5.02 3.25 14.49
N GLY A 92 5.29 4.39 13.86
CA GLY A 92 6.05 5.45 14.51
C GLY A 92 7.53 5.41 14.16
N LYS A 93 8.29 6.29 14.83
CA LYS A 93 9.67 6.59 14.44
C LYS A 93 10.68 5.50 14.78
N ALA A 94 10.40 4.69 15.79
CA ALA A 94 11.38 3.69 16.25
C ALA A 94 11.73 2.70 15.15
N PHE A 95 10.73 2.19 14.43
CA PHE A 95 10.94 1.24 13.34
C PHE A 95 10.84 1.90 11.96
N ASN A 96 10.11 2.97 11.84
CA ASN A 96 9.98 3.75 10.60
C ASN A 96 9.52 2.92 9.40
N VAL A 97 8.68 1.92 9.63
CA VAL A 97 8.27 0.95 8.62
C VAL A 97 7.48 1.60 7.49
N SER A 98 6.50 2.45 7.83
CA SER A 98 5.67 3.10 6.81
C SER A 98 6.51 3.92 5.82
N ASN A 99 7.44 4.70 6.34
CA ASN A 99 8.29 5.53 5.49
C ASN A 99 9.20 4.68 4.62
N GLN A 100 9.77 3.62 5.18
CA GLN A 100 10.64 2.73 4.41
C GLN A 100 9.88 2.08 3.25
N LEU A 101 8.66 1.58 3.52
CA LEU A 101 7.83 0.96 2.48
C LEU A 101 7.46 1.97 1.39
N LEU A 102 7.00 3.16 1.80
CA LEU A 102 6.59 4.17 0.83
C LEU A 102 7.76 4.63 -0.05
N GLN A 103 8.91 4.91 0.55
CA GLN A 103 10.08 5.35 -0.21
C GLN A 103 10.58 4.26 -1.14
N HIS A 104 10.47 3.00 -0.73
CA HIS A 104 10.84 1.87 -1.59
C HIS A 104 9.93 1.80 -2.83
N ALA A 105 8.62 1.94 -2.61
CA ALA A 105 7.66 1.93 -3.71
C ALA A 105 7.89 3.11 -4.67
N ILE A 106 8.14 4.29 -4.14
CA ILE A 106 8.42 5.47 -4.97
C ILE A 106 9.70 5.27 -5.79
N GLY A 107 10.75 4.72 -5.17
CA GLY A 107 11.99 4.41 -5.88
C GLY A 107 11.81 3.43 -7.02
N TRP A 108 11.01 2.38 -6.80
CA TRP A 108 10.64 1.43 -7.85
C TRP A 108 9.95 2.13 -9.01
N ALA A 109 8.97 2.99 -8.70
CA ALA A 109 8.22 3.71 -9.72
C ALA A 109 9.12 4.64 -10.54
N LYS A 110 10.04 5.35 -9.88
CA LYS A 110 11.00 6.22 -10.56
C LYS A 110 11.86 5.46 -11.56
N GLU A 111 12.35 4.30 -11.16
CA GLU A 111 13.20 3.48 -12.01
C GLU A 111 12.48 2.98 -13.26
N ARG A 112 11.16 2.90 -13.21
CA ARG A 112 10.32 2.39 -14.30
C ARG A 112 9.60 3.47 -15.09
N SER A 113 10.00 4.71 -14.88
CA SER A 113 9.44 5.86 -15.61
C SER A 113 7.93 6.03 -15.38
N VAL A 114 7.47 5.68 -14.20
CA VAL A 114 6.10 5.95 -13.77
C VAL A 114 5.97 7.45 -13.54
N GLU A 115 4.89 8.04 -14.02
CA GLU A 115 4.67 9.49 -13.94
C GLU A 115 3.90 9.92 -12.70
N GLY A 116 3.03 9.05 -12.20
CA GLY A 116 2.22 9.39 -11.05
C GLY A 116 1.77 8.16 -10.28
N ILE A 117 1.63 8.34 -8.97
CA ILE A 117 1.10 7.31 -8.07
C ILE A 117 -0.18 7.86 -7.48
N TYR A 118 -1.28 7.13 -7.63
CA TYR A 118 -2.60 7.51 -7.15
C TYR A 118 -3.03 6.58 -6.03
N LEU A 119 -3.85 7.06 -5.11
CA LEU A 119 -4.41 6.20 -4.07
C LEU A 119 -5.80 6.66 -3.65
N GLY A 120 -6.60 5.70 -3.18
CA GLY A 120 -7.85 5.96 -2.50
C GLY A 120 -7.76 5.42 -1.09
N THR A 121 -8.40 6.10 -0.15
CA THR A 121 -8.38 5.69 1.26
C THR A 121 -9.71 5.97 1.91
N THR A 122 -9.95 5.34 3.06
CA THR A 122 -11.19 5.50 3.81
C THR A 122 -11.06 6.64 4.82
N PRO A 123 -12.20 7.28 5.20
CA PRO A 123 -12.15 8.36 6.19
C PRO A 123 -11.59 7.94 7.55
N GLN A 124 -11.71 6.66 7.91
CA GLN A 124 -11.24 6.16 9.20
C GLN A 124 -9.72 6.21 9.34
N PHE A 125 -8.99 6.18 8.23
CA PHE A 125 -7.52 6.16 8.26
C PHE A 125 -6.93 7.57 8.34
N VAL A 126 -7.26 8.32 9.40
CA VAL A 126 -6.82 9.71 9.56
C VAL A 126 -5.30 9.84 9.61
N ALA A 127 -4.64 8.93 10.33
CA ALA A 127 -3.17 8.95 10.43
C ALA A 127 -2.53 8.70 9.06
N ALA A 128 -3.14 7.85 8.23
CA ALA A 128 -2.65 7.61 6.88
C ALA A 128 -2.76 8.87 6.01
N HIS A 129 -3.88 9.61 6.14
CA HIS A 129 -4.05 10.87 5.39
C HIS A 129 -2.90 11.84 5.70
N ARG A 130 -2.57 12.01 6.97
CA ARG A 130 -1.48 12.89 7.39
C ARG A 130 -0.14 12.40 6.86
N PHE A 131 0.06 11.09 6.89
CA PHE A 131 1.28 10.48 6.39
C PHE A 131 1.47 10.73 4.90
N TYR A 132 0.42 10.55 4.10
CA TYR A 132 0.51 10.80 2.66
C TYR A 132 0.76 12.28 2.36
N GLU A 133 0.04 13.17 3.04
CA GLU A 133 0.20 14.60 2.84
C GLU A 133 1.61 15.06 3.20
N LYS A 134 2.15 14.54 4.29
CA LYS A 134 3.52 14.86 4.72
C LYS A 134 4.55 14.38 3.70
N ASN A 135 4.26 13.33 2.96
CA ASN A 135 5.18 12.75 1.99
C ASN A 135 4.94 13.21 0.56
N GLY A 136 4.21 14.30 0.38
CA GLY A 136 4.09 14.93 -0.94
C GLY A 136 2.89 14.53 -1.76
N PHE A 137 2.00 13.71 -1.20
CA PHE A 137 0.74 13.38 -1.88
C PHE A 137 -0.22 14.57 -1.73
N VAL A 138 -0.93 14.85 -2.79
CA VAL A 138 -1.89 15.98 -2.85
C VAL A 138 -3.29 15.42 -3.02
N SER A 139 -4.23 15.95 -2.23
CA SER A 139 -5.64 15.56 -2.33
C SER A 139 -6.21 15.95 -3.69
N ILE A 140 -6.93 15.02 -4.31
CA ILE A 140 -7.58 15.24 -5.60
C ILE A 140 -9.05 14.82 -5.52
N ALA A 141 -9.84 15.31 -6.48
CA ALA A 141 -11.25 14.92 -6.59
C ALA A 141 -11.39 13.57 -7.30
N LEU A 142 -12.52 12.92 -7.12
CA LEU A 142 -12.80 11.63 -7.74
C LEU A 142 -12.64 11.68 -9.27
N ASP A 143 -13.09 12.78 -9.89
CA ASP A 143 -13.04 12.91 -11.34
C ASP A 143 -11.64 13.22 -11.88
N GLU A 144 -10.67 13.44 -10.99
CA GLU A 144 -9.28 13.62 -11.38
C GLU A 144 -8.49 12.30 -11.41
N LEU A 145 -9.12 11.19 -11.03
CA LEU A 145 -8.47 9.88 -11.10
C LEU A 145 -8.33 9.43 -12.55
N PRO A 146 -7.21 8.75 -12.88
CA PRO A 146 -7.06 8.21 -14.23
C PRO A 146 -8.07 7.08 -14.49
N MET A 147 -8.37 6.86 -15.77
CA MET A 147 -9.39 5.93 -16.19
C MET A 147 -9.21 4.51 -15.65
N GLY A 148 -7.95 4.07 -15.52
CA GLY A 148 -7.66 2.72 -15.05
C GLY A 148 -7.66 2.54 -13.54
N PHE A 149 -7.94 3.59 -12.76
CA PHE A 149 -7.89 3.49 -11.30
C PHE A 149 -9.09 2.72 -10.75
N PRO A 150 -8.84 1.63 -9.98
CA PRO A 150 -9.93 0.84 -9.41
C PRO A 150 -10.41 1.46 -8.08
N VAL A 151 -11.58 2.09 -8.09
CA VAL A 151 -12.16 2.68 -6.88
C VAL A 151 -12.80 1.57 -6.05
N MET A 152 -12.36 1.41 -4.79
CA MET A 152 -12.96 0.47 -3.85
C MET A 152 -14.19 1.12 -3.21
N LYS A 153 -15.16 0.29 -2.80
CA LYS A 153 -16.41 0.83 -2.24
C LYS A 153 -16.19 1.64 -0.96
N VAL A 154 -15.10 1.38 -0.24
CA VAL A 154 -14.79 2.10 1.01
C VAL A 154 -13.95 3.35 0.77
N ASP A 155 -13.48 3.58 -0.45
CA ASP A 155 -12.65 4.74 -0.76
C ASP A 155 -13.51 6.00 -0.87
N LYS A 156 -13.16 7.02 -0.08
CA LYS A 156 -13.86 8.30 -0.07
C LYS A 156 -12.93 9.49 -0.21
N LYS A 157 -11.62 9.28 -0.09
CA LYS A 157 -10.62 10.33 -0.21
C LYS A 157 -9.51 9.85 -1.12
N PHE A 158 -9.03 10.74 -2.02
CA PHE A 158 -8.09 10.36 -3.07
C PHE A 158 -6.89 11.30 -3.09
N TYR A 159 -5.74 10.75 -3.43
CA TYR A 159 -4.46 11.47 -3.46
C TYR A 159 -3.66 11.10 -4.70
N LYS A 160 -2.78 12.01 -5.07
CA LYS A 160 -1.83 11.84 -6.16
C LYS A 160 -0.43 12.26 -5.74
N TYR A 161 0.56 11.48 -6.13
CA TYR A 161 1.97 11.85 -6.01
C TYR A 161 2.54 11.92 -7.43
N THR A 162 3.10 13.08 -7.78
CA THR A 162 3.72 13.28 -9.10
C THR A 162 5.20 12.97 -9.01
N ILE A 163 5.69 12.06 -9.85
CA ILE A 163 7.09 11.68 -9.88
C ILE A 163 7.87 12.66 -10.73
N GLN A 164 8.94 13.18 -10.17
CA GLN A 164 9.80 14.17 -10.82
C GLN A 164 10.92 13.51 -11.57
#